data_e522fefc16c2d3f437a460c883237dfc
#
_entry.id   e522fefc16c2d3f437a460c883237dfc
#
_cell.length_a   1.000
_cell.length_b   1.000
_cell.length_c   1.000
_cell.angle_alpha   90.00
_cell.angle_beta   90.00
_cell.angle_gamma   90.00
#
_symmetry.space_group_name_H-M   'P 1'
#
loop_
_entity.id
_entity.type
_entity.pdbx_description
1 polymer ?
#
loop_
_entity_poly.entity_id
_entity_poly.type
_entity_poly.pdbx_seq_one_letter_code
_entity_poly.pdbx_strand_id
1 'polypeptide(L)'
;MARWVEPGELPGLVEVELAADGLFEQVGIVFPPGTTMIEEVTDPSAVLVEGEPPAGFALIGWVDGNLHLDQLAVHPSRMRQGIGGRLVAAVRDHATASGAPAVTLTTYRDVPWNAPWYARHGFSVLPEAEWGPELRALVEHERELGIEVAPRVVMRMVVAGRMMAD
;
A
#
# COMPACT_ATOMS: atom_id res chain seq x y z
N MET A 1 -2.12 7.55 -15.86
CA MET A 1 -2.18 8.53 -14.78
C MET A 1 -3.09 8.05 -13.67
N ALA A 2 -2.64 8.19 -12.43
CA ALA A 2 -3.42 7.75 -11.29
C ALA A 2 -4.64 8.65 -11.08
N ARG A 3 -5.75 8.06 -10.71
CA ARG A 3 -7.02 8.76 -10.48
C ARG A 3 -7.80 8.04 -9.39
N TRP A 4 -8.82 8.71 -8.85
CA TRP A 4 -9.70 8.03 -7.90
C TRP A 4 -10.54 6.99 -8.65
N VAL A 5 -10.82 5.88 -7.98
CA VAL A 5 -11.60 4.79 -8.58
C VAL A 5 -13.05 5.22 -8.75
N GLU A 6 -13.69 4.74 -9.82
CA GLU A 6 -15.14 4.85 -9.98
C GLU A 6 -15.79 3.68 -9.24
N PRO A 7 -16.92 3.88 -8.55
CA PRO A 7 -17.52 2.79 -7.75
C PRO A 7 -17.72 1.49 -8.53
N GLY A 8 -18.08 1.59 -9.80
CA GLY A 8 -18.31 0.40 -10.61
C GLY A 8 -17.04 -0.37 -10.96
N GLU A 9 -15.87 0.21 -10.71
CA GLU A 9 -14.60 -0.45 -10.98
C GLU A 9 -14.10 -1.28 -9.80
N LEU A 10 -14.66 -1.06 -8.61
CA LEU A 10 -14.19 -1.75 -7.41
C LEU A 10 -14.21 -3.27 -7.54
N PRO A 11 -15.28 -3.90 -8.04
CA PRO A 11 -15.28 -5.36 -8.15
C PRO A 11 -14.15 -5.93 -9.01
N GLY A 12 -13.73 -5.22 -10.04
CA GLY A 12 -12.66 -5.68 -10.92
C GLY A 12 -11.29 -5.67 -10.28
N LEU A 13 -11.13 -4.95 -9.16
CA LEU A 13 -9.86 -4.86 -8.47
C LEU A 13 -9.51 -6.13 -7.70
N VAL A 14 -10.51 -6.98 -7.41
CA VAL A 14 -10.27 -8.26 -6.75
C VAL A 14 -9.32 -9.11 -7.58
N GLU A 15 -9.53 -9.14 -8.89
CA GLU A 15 -8.66 -9.91 -9.78
C GLU A 15 -7.24 -9.33 -9.80
N VAL A 16 -7.11 -8.01 -9.76
CA VAL A 16 -5.81 -7.36 -9.72
C VAL A 16 -5.05 -7.77 -8.46
N GLU A 17 -5.73 -7.74 -7.31
CA GLU A 17 -5.08 -8.13 -6.06
C GLU A 17 -4.69 -9.60 -6.07
N LEU A 18 -5.57 -10.49 -6.49
CA LEU A 18 -5.28 -11.91 -6.54
C LEU A 18 -4.12 -12.23 -7.50
N ALA A 19 -4.10 -11.58 -8.65
CA ALA A 19 -3.02 -11.78 -9.61
C ALA A 19 -1.68 -11.28 -9.06
N ALA A 20 -1.69 -10.14 -8.37
CA ALA A 20 -0.48 -9.60 -7.76
C ALA A 20 0.01 -10.51 -6.63
N ASP A 21 -0.91 -11.02 -5.80
CA ASP A 21 -0.56 -11.91 -4.70
C ASP A 21 0.07 -13.20 -5.20
N GLY A 22 -0.33 -13.67 -6.38
CA GLY A 22 0.21 -14.88 -6.97
C GLY A 22 1.70 -14.82 -7.24
N LEU A 23 2.26 -13.60 -7.39
CA LEU A 23 3.70 -13.45 -7.62
C LEU A 23 4.52 -13.90 -6.41
N PHE A 24 3.95 -13.86 -5.22
CA PHE A 24 4.66 -14.21 -4.00
C PHE A 24 5.03 -15.70 -3.94
N GLU A 25 4.35 -16.54 -4.72
CA GLU A 25 4.69 -17.95 -4.78
C GLU A 25 6.11 -18.15 -5.33
N GLN A 26 6.60 -17.21 -6.14
CA GLN A 26 7.94 -17.28 -6.69
C GLN A 26 9.02 -17.18 -5.62
N VAL A 27 8.69 -16.62 -4.45
CA VAL A 27 9.62 -16.47 -3.33
C VAL A 27 9.19 -17.33 -2.15
N GLY A 28 8.31 -18.31 -2.39
CA GLY A 28 7.91 -19.27 -1.35
C GLY A 28 6.88 -18.76 -0.37
N ILE A 29 6.21 -17.66 -0.68
CA ILE A 29 5.18 -17.12 0.20
C ILE A 29 3.81 -17.50 -0.33
N VAL A 30 3.01 -18.16 0.51
CA VAL A 30 1.62 -18.50 0.20
C VAL A 30 0.77 -17.88 1.30
N PHE A 31 -0.14 -17.01 0.91
CA PHE A 31 -1.01 -16.35 1.89
C PHE A 31 -2.08 -17.30 2.38
N PRO A 32 -2.51 -17.15 3.65
CA PRO A 32 -3.61 -17.97 4.16
C PRO A 32 -4.89 -17.70 3.35
N PRO A 33 -5.78 -18.68 3.23
CA PRO A 33 -7.04 -18.46 2.51
C PRO A 33 -7.89 -17.41 3.22
N GLY A 34 -8.66 -16.66 2.45
CA GLY A 34 -9.51 -15.61 2.98
C GLY A 34 -9.89 -14.63 1.90
N THR A 35 -10.59 -13.58 2.29
CA THR A 35 -10.99 -12.52 1.38
C THR A 35 -9.78 -11.62 1.08
N THR A 36 -9.80 -10.99 -0.10
CA THR A 36 -8.81 -9.96 -0.43
C THR A 36 -9.14 -8.70 0.36
N MET A 37 -8.15 -7.83 0.54
CA MET A 37 -8.39 -6.56 1.22
C MET A 37 -9.38 -5.71 0.45
N ILE A 38 -9.23 -5.69 -0.87
CA ILE A 38 -10.02 -4.78 -1.71
C ILE A 38 -11.51 -5.15 -1.77
N GLU A 39 -11.86 -6.44 -1.62
CA GLU A 39 -13.27 -6.81 -1.73
C GLU A 39 -14.11 -6.35 -0.54
N GLU A 40 -13.45 -5.94 0.55
CA GLU A 40 -14.16 -5.40 1.70
C GLU A 40 -14.31 -3.88 1.64
N VAL A 41 -13.73 -3.26 0.63
CA VAL A 41 -13.75 -1.80 0.50
C VAL A 41 -15.02 -1.36 -0.21
N THR A 42 -15.72 -0.41 0.39
CA THR A 42 -16.94 0.16 -0.19
C THR A 42 -16.81 1.66 -0.47
N ASP A 43 -15.76 2.31 0.06
CA ASP A 43 -15.56 3.75 -0.10
C ASP A 43 -14.58 4.05 -1.24
N PRO A 44 -15.07 4.56 -2.38
CA PRO A 44 -14.19 4.86 -3.51
C PRO A 44 -13.15 5.93 -3.19
N SER A 45 -13.38 6.76 -2.18
CA SER A 45 -12.41 7.81 -1.83
C SER A 45 -11.16 7.27 -1.14
N ALA A 46 -11.12 5.96 -0.87
CA ALA A 46 -9.96 5.30 -0.29
C ALA A 46 -9.09 4.59 -1.34
N VAL A 47 -9.44 4.69 -2.64
CA VAL A 47 -8.77 3.89 -3.66
C VAL A 47 -8.34 4.74 -4.85
N LEU A 48 -7.04 4.73 -5.12
CA LEU A 48 -6.49 5.32 -6.35
C LEU A 48 -6.22 4.18 -7.33
N VAL A 49 -6.48 4.41 -8.60
CA VAL A 49 -6.27 3.40 -9.65
C VAL A 49 -5.53 4.00 -10.83
N GLU A 50 -4.99 3.13 -11.66
CA GLU A 50 -4.45 3.52 -12.96
C GLU A 50 -4.79 2.45 -13.99
N GLY A 51 -5.18 2.89 -15.18
CA GLY A 51 -5.55 2.02 -16.29
C GLY A 51 -7.04 2.01 -16.56
N GLU A 52 -7.41 1.61 -17.78
CA GLU A 52 -8.79 1.51 -18.24
C GLU A 52 -8.98 0.18 -18.96
N PRO A 53 -9.52 -0.85 -18.33
CA PRO A 53 -9.89 -0.93 -16.89
C PRO A 53 -8.66 -0.86 -16.00
N PRO A 54 -8.84 -0.62 -14.69
CA PRO A 54 -7.70 -0.48 -13.80
C PRO A 54 -6.78 -1.70 -13.81
N ALA A 55 -5.49 -1.44 -13.97
CA ALA A 55 -4.45 -2.47 -13.93
C ALA A 55 -3.67 -2.43 -12.62
N GLY A 56 -3.86 -1.39 -11.83
CA GLY A 56 -3.23 -1.26 -10.52
C GLY A 56 -4.04 -0.37 -9.61
N PHE A 57 -3.84 -0.53 -8.30
CA PHE A 57 -4.53 0.31 -7.33
C PHE A 57 -3.71 0.50 -6.06
N ALA A 58 -4.01 1.58 -5.35
CA ALA A 58 -3.49 1.85 -4.02
C ALA A 58 -4.68 2.05 -3.08
N LEU A 59 -4.75 1.26 -2.02
CA LEU A 59 -5.76 1.38 -0.99
C LEU A 59 -5.14 2.14 0.17
N ILE A 60 -5.79 3.20 0.62
CA ILE A 60 -5.24 4.07 1.66
C ILE A 60 -6.19 4.20 2.85
N GLY A 61 -5.62 4.49 4.00
CA GLY A 61 -6.36 4.73 5.23
C GLY A 61 -5.56 5.70 6.11
N TRP A 62 -5.99 5.88 7.35
CA TRP A 62 -5.33 6.77 8.30
C TRP A 62 -4.89 5.98 9.52
N VAL A 63 -3.62 6.14 9.91
CA VAL A 63 -3.03 5.44 11.05
C VAL A 63 -2.15 6.44 11.80
N ASP A 64 -2.46 6.69 13.06
CA ASP A 64 -1.70 7.63 13.91
C ASP A 64 -1.53 9.01 13.28
N GLY A 65 -2.54 9.47 12.54
CA GLY A 65 -2.49 10.78 11.88
C GLY A 65 -1.70 10.80 10.58
N ASN A 66 -1.12 9.68 10.17
CA ASN A 66 -0.43 9.55 8.89
C ASN A 66 -1.32 8.87 7.88
N LEU A 67 -1.06 9.12 6.61
CA LEU A 67 -1.70 8.35 5.56
C LEU A 67 -1.04 6.97 5.53
N HIS A 68 -1.84 5.92 5.54
CA HIS A 68 -1.31 4.55 5.51
C HIS A 68 -1.64 3.89 4.18
N LEU A 69 -0.62 3.35 3.53
CA LEU A 69 -0.81 2.61 2.29
C LEU A 69 -1.12 1.16 2.68
N ASP A 70 -2.41 0.82 2.68
CA ASP A 70 -2.87 -0.50 3.11
C ASP A 70 -2.55 -1.58 2.09
N GLN A 71 -2.61 -1.25 0.81
CA GLN A 71 -2.33 -2.21 -0.25
C GLN A 71 -1.90 -1.46 -1.51
N LEU A 72 -0.91 -1.98 -2.19
CA LEU A 72 -0.51 -1.53 -3.51
C LEU A 72 -0.41 -2.77 -4.38
N ALA A 73 -1.18 -2.83 -5.44
CA ALA A 73 -1.20 -3.98 -6.31
C ALA A 73 -1.16 -3.53 -7.78
N VAL A 74 -0.34 -4.21 -8.58
CA VAL A 74 -0.29 -4.00 -10.03
C VAL A 74 -0.41 -5.37 -10.67
N HIS A 75 -1.32 -5.51 -11.64
CA HIS A 75 -1.49 -6.77 -12.33
C HIS A 75 -0.16 -7.17 -12.99
N PRO A 76 0.28 -8.42 -12.84
CA PRO A 76 1.58 -8.85 -13.37
C PRO A 76 1.74 -8.58 -14.88
N SER A 77 0.66 -8.61 -15.66
CA SER A 77 0.72 -8.35 -17.09
C SER A 77 1.09 -6.91 -17.42
N ARG A 78 1.02 -6.01 -16.43
CA ARG A 78 1.29 -4.60 -16.63
C ARG A 78 2.47 -4.11 -15.79
N MET A 79 3.30 -5.02 -15.30
CA MET A 79 4.49 -4.64 -14.52
C MET A 79 5.53 -3.95 -15.39
N ARG A 80 6.42 -3.20 -14.73
CA ARG A 80 7.52 -2.47 -15.38
C ARG A 80 7.06 -1.38 -16.33
N GLN A 81 5.83 -0.89 -16.14
CA GLN A 81 5.30 0.22 -16.90
C GLN A 81 5.19 1.49 -16.06
N GLY A 82 5.71 1.46 -14.82
CA GLY A 82 5.71 2.61 -13.94
C GLY A 82 4.41 2.83 -13.19
N ILE A 83 3.45 1.90 -13.27
CA ILE A 83 2.15 2.07 -12.62
C ILE A 83 2.29 2.17 -11.11
N GLY A 84 3.07 1.26 -10.49
CA GLY A 84 3.27 1.30 -9.03
C GLY A 84 3.90 2.60 -8.58
N GLY A 85 4.92 3.07 -9.30
CA GLY A 85 5.59 4.33 -8.95
C GLY A 85 4.66 5.53 -9.06
N ARG A 86 3.80 5.56 -10.08
CA ARG A 86 2.84 6.65 -10.23
C ARG A 86 1.77 6.62 -9.15
N LEU A 87 1.34 5.41 -8.75
CA LEU A 87 0.39 5.28 -7.65
C LEU A 87 1.00 5.76 -6.33
N VAL A 88 2.26 5.39 -6.05
CA VAL A 88 2.95 5.88 -4.84
C VAL A 88 3.08 7.40 -4.88
N ALA A 89 3.41 7.97 -6.03
CA ALA A 89 3.51 9.43 -6.16
C ALA A 89 2.17 10.10 -5.89
N ALA A 90 1.07 9.50 -6.38
CA ALA A 90 -0.27 10.03 -6.13
C ALA A 90 -0.64 9.93 -4.65
N VAL A 91 -0.25 8.85 -3.97
CA VAL A 91 -0.49 8.71 -2.54
C VAL A 91 0.28 9.79 -1.77
N ARG A 92 1.54 10.03 -2.14
CA ARG A 92 2.34 11.09 -1.53
C ARG A 92 1.71 12.46 -1.72
N ASP A 93 1.23 12.73 -2.93
CA ASP A 93 0.60 14.01 -3.22
C ASP A 93 -0.69 14.18 -2.42
N HIS A 94 -1.47 13.11 -2.27
CA HIS A 94 -2.67 13.15 -1.46
C HIS A 94 -2.34 13.36 0.02
N ALA A 95 -1.28 12.74 0.51
CA ALA A 95 -0.83 12.94 1.89
C ALA A 95 -0.49 14.40 2.13
N THR A 96 0.25 15.01 1.21
CA THR A 96 0.61 16.43 1.29
C THR A 96 -0.65 17.31 1.29
N ALA A 97 -1.56 17.05 0.37
CA ALA A 97 -2.78 17.84 0.25
C ALA A 97 -3.68 17.70 1.47
N SER A 98 -3.63 16.56 2.14
CA SER A 98 -4.47 16.27 3.31
C SER A 98 -3.80 16.68 4.63
N GLY A 99 -2.58 17.20 4.58
CA GLY A 99 -1.86 17.62 5.79
C GLY A 99 -1.24 16.48 6.58
N ALA A 100 -1.13 15.29 6.00
CA ALA A 100 -0.47 14.18 6.68
C ALA A 100 1.04 14.40 6.69
N PRO A 101 1.71 14.18 7.83
CA PRO A 101 3.17 14.37 7.88
C PRO A 101 3.96 13.26 7.20
N ALA A 102 3.37 12.10 7.02
CA ALA A 102 4.07 10.96 6.45
C ALA A 102 3.10 9.95 5.85
N VAL A 103 3.64 9.04 5.05
CA VAL A 103 2.94 7.85 4.57
C VAL A 103 3.63 6.65 5.22
N THR A 104 2.86 5.76 5.81
CA THR A 104 3.38 4.52 6.41
C THR A 104 2.85 3.31 5.66
N LEU A 105 3.54 2.19 5.78
CA LEU A 105 3.11 0.91 5.24
C LEU A 105 3.79 -0.23 5.99
N THR A 106 3.26 -1.44 5.83
CA THR A 106 3.91 -2.66 6.27
C THR A 106 4.14 -3.53 5.04
N THR A 107 5.29 -4.23 5.00
CA THR A 107 5.64 -4.99 3.82
C THR A 107 6.68 -6.07 4.17
N TYR A 108 6.95 -6.98 3.23
CA TYR A 108 7.97 -8.01 3.45
C TYR A 108 9.37 -7.42 3.25
N ARG A 109 10.24 -7.73 4.20
CA ARG A 109 11.59 -7.16 4.25
C ARG A 109 12.45 -7.58 3.06
N ASP A 110 12.36 -8.85 2.66
CA ASP A 110 13.32 -9.43 1.72
C ASP A 110 12.75 -9.72 0.33
N VAL A 111 11.48 -9.43 0.09
CA VAL A 111 10.86 -9.62 -1.23
C VAL A 111 11.27 -8.45 -2.13
N PRO A 112 11.89 -8.69 -3.29
CA PRO A 112 12.46 -7.60 -4.13
C PRO A 112 11.48 -6.49 -4.50
N TRP A 113 10.19 -6.81 -4.70
CA TRP A 113 9.19 -5.81 -5.07
C TRP A 113 8.43 -5.28 -3.85
N ASN A 114 8.93 -5.53 -2.65
CA ASN A 114 8.39 -4.99 -1.41
C ASN A 114 9.37 -3.99 -0.81
N ALA A 115 9.92 -4.25 0.39
CA ALA A 115 10.75 -3.25 1.05
C ALA A 115 11.88 -2.69 0.17
N PRO A 116 12.63 -3.51 -0.59
CA PRO A 116 13.67 -2.95 -1.46
C PRO A 116 13.10 -1.99 -2.52
N TRP A 117 11.93 -2.31 -3.07
CA TRP A 117 11.29 -1.46 -4.06
C TRP A 117 10.80 -0.15 -3.42
N TYR A 118 10.15 -0.27 -2.24
CA TYR A 118 9.67 0.92 -1.53
C TYR A 118 10.84 1.83 -1.12
N ALA A 119 11.97 1.24 -0.75
CA ALA A 119 13.16 2.03 -0.40
C ALA A 119 13.61 2.90 -1.58
N ARG A 120 13.50 2.39 -2.80
CA ARG A 120 13.85 3.16 -3.99
C ARG A 120 12.82 4.25 -4.29
N HIS A 121 11.66 4.19 -3.64
CA HIS A 121 10.58 5.17 -3.84
C HIS A 121 10.40 6.12 -2.66
N GLY A 122 11.41 6.21 -1.81
CA GLY A 122 11.44 7.23 -0.77
C GLY A 122 11.07 6.76 0.63
N PHE A 123 10.82 5.47 0.80
CA PHE A 123 10.49 4.92 2.11
C PHE A 123 11.74 4.43 2.83
N SER A 124 11.72 4.50 4.15
CA SER A 124 12.76 3.91 4.99
C SER A 124 12.12 3.16 6.15
N VAL A 125 12.86 2.20 6.72
CA VAL A 125 12.34 1.40 7.82
C VAL A 125 12.05 2.28 9.03
N LEU A 126 10.88 2.10 9.62
CA LEU A 126 10.48 2.80 10.84
C LEU A 126 10.68 1.84 12.01
N PRO A 127 11.66 2.13 12.89
CA PRO A 127 11.91 1.26 14.05
C PRO A 127 10.69 1.14 14.96
N GLU A 128 10.54 -0.01 15.58
CA GLU A 128 9.38 -0.28 16.43
C GLU A 128 9.22 0.76 17.53
N ALA A 129 10.32 1.28 18.05
CA ALA A 129 10.27 2.29 19.13
C ALA A 129 9.56 3.56 18.69
N GLU A 130 9.43 3.79 17.37
CA GLU A 130 8.78 4.99 16.85
C GLU A 130 7.35 4.75 16.37
N TRP A 131 6.83 3.54 16.53
CA TRP A 131 5.45 3.25 16.13
C TRP A 131 4.46 3.88 17.10
N GLY A 132 3.40 4.49 16.56
CA GLY A 132 2.29 4.96 17.40
C GLY A 132 1.37 3.80 17.76
N PRO A 133 0.36 4.08 18.60
CA PRO A 133 -0.52 3.03 19.10
C PRO A 133 -1.36 2.35 18.02
N GLU A 134 -1.84 3.11 17.04
CA GLU A 134 -2.65 2.51 15.98
C GLU A 134 -1.81 1.63 15.07
N LEU A 135 -0.57 2.02 14.80
CA LEU A 135 0.33 1.22 13.99
C LEU A 135 0.70 -0.08 14.70
N ARG A 136 0.91 -0.03 16.02
CA ARG A 136 1.17 -1.23 16.81
C ARG A 136 0.00 -2.19 16.75
N ALA A 137 -1.22 -1.67 16.87
CA ALA A 137 -2.43 -2.49 16.80
C ALA A 137 -2.59 -3.11 15.41
N LEU A 138 -2.26 -2.34 14.36
CA LEU A 138 -2.33 -2.83 13.00
C LEU A 138 -1.37 -4.00 12.78
N VAL A 139 -0.13 -3.85 13.22
CA VAL A 139 0.89 -4.90 13.05
C VAL A 139 0.47 -6.16 13.81
N GLU A 140 -0.06 -5.99 15.03
CA GLU A 140 -0.52 -7.13 15.82
C GLU A 140 -1.68 -7.83 15.13
N HIS A 141 -2.59 -7.06 14.55
CA HIS A 141 -3.72 -7.63 13.81
C HIS A 141 -3.23 -8.43 12.60
N GLU A 142 -2.22 -7.92 11.89
CA GLU A 142 -1.65 -8.64 10.75
C GLU A 142 -1.03 -9.97 11.18
N ARG A 143 -0.40 -10.00 12.35
CA ARG A 143 0.14 -11.25 12.90
C ARG A 143 -0.98 -12.24 13.19
N GLU A 144 -2.09 -11.75 13.75
CA GLU A 144 -3.24 -12.60 14.03
C GLU A 144 -3.86 -13.16 12.77
N LEU A 145 -3.79 -12.43 11.67
CA LEU A 145 -4.30 -12.90 10.38
C LEU A 145 -3.37 -13.90 9.71
N GLY A 146 -2.16 -14.12 10.25
CA GLY A 146 -1.22 -15.07 9.69
C GLY A 146 -0.45 -14.55 8.48
N ILE A 147 -0.39 -13.25 8.30
CA ILE A 147 0.32 -12.65 7.16
C ILE A 147 1.84 -12.68 7.37
N GLU A 148 2.28 -12.79 8.63
CA GLU A 148 3.73 -12.76 8.92
C GLU A 148 4.37 -14.14 8.66
N VAL A 149 4.25 -14.62 7.42
CA VAL A 149 4.82 -15.88 6.97
C VAL A 149 6.28 -15.73 6.53
N ALA A 150 6.80 -14.51 6.54
CA ALA A 150 8.19 -14.16 6.25
C ALA A 150 8.48 -12.84 6.97
N PRO A 151 9.76 -12.48 7.16
CA PRO A 151 10.08 -11.23 7.88
C PRO A 151 9.42 -10.02 7.25
N ARG A 152 8.80 -9.19 8.09
CA ARG A 152 8.12 -7.98 7.65
C ARG A 152 8.75 -6.77 8.32
N VAL A 153 8.58 -5.61 7.70
CA VAL A 153 9.02 -4.32 8.24
C VAL A 153 7.93 -3.30 8.09
N VAL A 154 7.97 -2.30 8.96
CA VAL A 154 7.16 -1.09 8.81
C VAL A 154 8.05 -0.04 8.17
N MET A 155 7.52 0.68 7.21
CA MET A 155 8.27 1.72 6.51
C MET A 155 7.50 3.03 6.53
N ARG A 156 8.24 4.12 6.41
CA ARG A 156 7.69 5.47 6.42
C ARG A 156 8.37 6.33 5.38
N MET A 157 7.58 7.14 4.68
CA MET A 157 8.09 8.21 3.84
C MET A 157 7.61 9.53 4.46
N VAL A 158 8.53 10.36 4.90
CA VAL A 158 8.19 11.68 5.42
C VAL A 158 7.79 12.54 4.22
N VAL A 159 6.62 13.16 4.32
CA VAL A 159 6.13 14.01 3.26
C VAL A 159 6.50 15.44 3.60
N ALA A 160 7.07 16.16 2.66
CA ALA A 160 7.39 17.56 2.85
C ALA A 160 6.09 18.28 3.11
N GLY A 161 5.85 18.61 4.35
CA GLY A 161 4.68 19.32 4.72
C GLY A 161 4.65 20.63 3.98
N ARG A 162 3.44 21.18 3.84
CA ARG A 162 3.31 22.48 3.39
C ARG A 162 4.07 23.33 4.29
N MET A 163 5.08 23.85 3.76
CA MET A 163 5.86 24.68 4.53
C MET A 163 5.05 25.76 5.02
N MET A 164 4.94 25.90 6.04
CA MET A 164 4.31 26.70 6.51
C MET A 164 4.90 27.73 6.66
N ALA A 165 4.90 28.34 6.07
CA ALA A 165 5.42 29.23 6.19
C ALA A 165 5.04 29.93 7.14
N ASP A 166 5.15 29.89 7.48
CA ASP A 166 4.88 30.13 8.01
C ASP A 166 4.75 30.74 8.25
#